data_e6c784dd90ef04c91aa189eb6d7c2ea2
#
_entry.id   e6c784dd90ef04c91aa189eb6d7c2ea2
#
_cell.length_a   1.000
_cell.length_b   1.000
_cell.length_c   1.000
_cell.angle_alpha   90.00
_cell.angle_beta   90.00
_cell.angle_gamma   90.00
#
_symmetry.space_group_name_H-M   'P 1'
#
loop_
_entity.id
_entity.type
_entity.pdbx_description
1 polymer ?
#
loop_
_entity_poly.entity_id
_entity_poly.type
_entity_poly.pdbx_seq_one_letter_code
_entity_poly.pdbx_strand_id
1 'polypeptide(L)'
;MRLNNKRTKEILNQIYPSKLVAATKYIDASIVEELYQNGVTIFGENKVQDFLEKYRACNIPITWHFIGTLQTNKVKYIIDKVELIHSIDSLSLVKEVQKQAAKKNITIAILLQVNIANEATKHGFNKEELPIVLEFLQSCSNITCRGLMMMAPYIEKEKTRKYFKETKQLLEKLKTLFPTIPLTELSMGMSNDYQIAIEEGATLVRIGSALFDQ
;
A
#
# COMPACT_ATOMS: atom_id res chain seq x y z
N MET A 1 -13.64 -2.75 18.77
CA MET A 1 -13.06 -4.05 18.29
C MET A 1 -12.01 -4.47 19.31
N ARG A 2 -11.95 -5.75 19.67
CA ARG A 2 -10.93 -6.28 20.57
C ARG A 2 -9.82 -6.91 19.74
N LEU A 3 -8.56 -6.54 20.00
CA LEU A 3 -7.40 -7.11 19.32
C LEU A 3 -7.24 -8.60 19.69
N ASN A 4 -6.98 -9.44 18.70
CA ASN A 4 -6.63 -10.84 18.90
C ASN A 4 -5.11 -11.02 18.85
N ASN A 5 -4.47 -10.89 19.99
CA ASN A 5 -3.02 -10.93 20.13
C ASN A 5 -2.40 -12.24 19.62
N LYS A 6 -3.06 -13.39 19.88
CA LYS A 6 -2.60 -14.70 19.42
C LYS A 6 -2.62 -14.76 17.89
N ARG A 7 -3.75 -14.39 17.29
CA ARG A 7 -3.92 -14.40 15.83
C ARG A 7 -3.00 -13.41 15.12
N THR A 8 -2.75 -12.25 15.73
CA THR A 8 -1.79 -11.27 15.20
C THR A 8 -0.39 -11.88 15.08
N LYS A 9 0.10 -12.57 16.13
CA LYS A 9 1.40 -13.24 16.12
C LYS A 9 1.43 -14.40 15.11
N GLU A 10 0.36 -15.19 15.01
CA GLU A 10 0.24 -16.25 14.01
C GLU A 10 0.34 -15.69 12.59
N ILE A 11 -0.37 -14.60 12.29
CA ILE A 11 -0.30 -13.92 11.00
C ILE A 11 1.12 -13.44 10.70
N LEU A 12 1.76 -12.74 11.64
CA LEU A 12 3.14 -12.25 11.47
C LEU A 12 4.12 -13.37 11.12
N ASN A 13 3.99 -14.54 11.76
CA ASN A 13 4.82 -15.72 11.47
C ASN A 13 4.50 -16.33 10.08
N GLN A 14 3.24 -16.38 9.71
CA GLN A 14 2.79 -17.00 8.45
C GLN A 14 3.16 -16.18 7.21
N ILE A 15 3.19 -14.86 7.33
CA ILE A 15 3.41 -13.98 6.16
C ILE A 15 4.88 -13.86 5.76
N TYR A 16 5.84 -14.24 6.60
CA TYR A 16 7.26 -14.12 6.29
C TYR A 16 7.62 -14.84 4.97
N PRO A 17 8.38 -14.23 4.04
CA PRO A 17 9.13 -12.97 4.17
C PRO A 17 8.35 -11.69 3.81
N SER A 18 7.06 -11.77 3.51
CA SER A 18 6.23 -10.59 3.25
C SER A 18 6.06 -9.76 4.54
N LYS A 19 5.66 -8.50 4.40
CA LYS A 19 5.44 -7.59 5.52
C LYS A 19 3.95 -7.30 5.70
N LEU A 20 3.53 -7.23 6.96
CA LEU A 20 2.18 -6.79 7.32
C LEU A 20 2.09 -5.27 7.29
N VAL A 21 1.12 -4.75 6.55
CA VAL A 21 0.60 -3.40 6.69
C VAL A 21 -0.73 -3.51 7.44
N ALA A 22 -0.75 -3.20 8.73
CA ALA A 22 -1.97 -3.24 9.52
C ALA A 22 -2.90 -2.08 9.11
N ALA A 23 -4.06 -2.40 8.56
CA ALA A 23 -5.05 -1.40 8.18
C ALA A 23 -5.80 -0.91 9.42
N THR A 24 -5.56 0.34 9.81
CA THR A 24 -5.99 0.92 11.08
C THR A 24 -7.28 1.73 10.99
N LYS A 25 -8.00 1.62 9.87
CA LYS A 25 -9.33 2.22 9.77
C LYS A 25 -10.25 1.70 10.88
N TYR A 26 -11.00 2.61 11.51
CA TYR A 26 -11.98 2.30 12.58
C TYR A 26 -11.37 1.85 13.91
N ILE A 27 -10.08 2.02 14.15
CA ILE A 27 -9.46 1.76 15.45
C ILE A 27 -8.78 3.03 15.99
N ASP A 28 -8.66 3.12 17.31
CA ASP A 28 -8.06 4.24 17.99
C ASP A 28 -6.53 4.09 18.12
N ALA A 29 -5.84 5.18 18.51
CA ALA A 29 -4.40 5.18 18.70
C ALA A 29 -3.92 4.17 19.74
N SER A 30 -4.70 3.93 20.80
CA SER A 30 -4.40 2.91 21.82
C SER A 30 -4.30 1.49 21.26
N ILE A 31 -5.14 1.15 20.30
CA ILE A 31 -5.09 -0.14 19.59
C ILE A 31 -3.88 -0.21 18.65
N VAL A 32 -3.49 0.92 18.05
CA VAL A 32 -2.25 0.99 17.25
C VAL A 32 -1.04 0.68 18.13
N GLU A 33 -0.97 1.24 19.33
CA GLU A 33 0.10 0.97 20.30
C GLU A 33 0.09 -0.50 20.77
N GLU A 34 -1.09 -1.07 21.00
CA GLU A 34 -1.22 -2.50 21.36
C GLU A 34 -0.74 -3.41 20.21
N LEU A 35 -1.07 -3.10 18.95
CA LEU A 35 -0.57 -3.81 17.78
C LEU A 35 0.95 -3.72 17.68
N TYR A 36 1.53 -2.53 17.94
CA TYR A 36 2.97 -2.34 17.96
C TYR A 36 3.66 -3.20 19.00
N GLN A 37 3.12 -3.28 20.22
CA GLN A 37 3.63 -4.18 21.28
C GLN A 37 3.56 -5.66 20.89
N ASN A 38 2.67 -6.04 19.97
CA ASN A 38 2.58 -7.38 19.40
C ASN A 38 3.47 -7.60 18.17
N GLY A 39 4.36 -6.65 17.85
CA GLY A 39 5.36 -6.77 16.78
C GLY A 39 4.94 -6.22 15.41
N VAL A 40 3.80 -5.55 15.32
CA VAL A 40 3.39 -4.85 14.10
C VAL A 40 4.11 -3.51 14.02
N THR A 41 4.86 -3.27 12.96
CA THR A 41 5.66 -2.05 12.80
C THR A 41 5.16 -1.13 11.68
N ILE A 42 4.37 -1.64 10.73
CA ILE A 42 3.87 -0.89 9.58
C ILE A 42 2.35 -0.77 9.67
N PHE A 43 1.86 0.46 9.61
CA PHE A 43 0.45 0.79 9.76
C PHE A 43 -0.05 1.56 8.54
N GLY A 44 -1.23 1.17 8.03
CA GLY A 44 -1.82 1.75 6.84
C GLY A 44 -3.12 2.48 7.13
N GLU A 45 -3.23 3.73 6.72
CA GLU A 45 -4.44 4.52 6.83
C GLU A 45 -5.11 4.80 5.49
N ASN A 46 -6.44 4.89 5.53
CA ASN A 46 -7.26 5.11 4.35
C ASN A 46 -7.73 6.56 4.19
N LYS A 47 -7.82 7.32 5.28
CA LYS A 47 -8.29 8.71 5.28
C LYS A 47 -7.24 9.64 5.89
N VAL A 48 -7.01 10.76 5.23
CA VAL A 48 -6.00 11.74 5.67
C VAL A 48 -6.30 12.30 7.07
N GLN A 49 -7.56 12.53 7.40
CA GLN A 49 -7.95 13.05 8.71
C GLN A 49 -7.66 12.04 9.82
N ASP A 50 -8.15 10.80 9.67
CA ASP A 50 -7.92 9.72 10.64
C ASP A 50 -6.41 9.45 10.82
N PHE A 51 -5.64 9.52 9.73
CA PHE A 51 -4.18 9.44 9.75
C PHE A 51 -3.56 10.55 10.62
N LEU A 52 -3.94 11.81 10.38
CA LEU A 52 -3.35 12.94 11.09
C LEU A 52 -3.66 12.93 12.60
N GLU A 53 -4.84 12.47 12.98
CA GLU A 53 -5.23 12.28 14.37
C GLU A 53 -4.34 11.23 15.06
N LYS A 54 -4.20 10.05 14.46
CA LYS A 54 -3.37 8.97 14.99
C LYS A 54 -1.88 9.31 14.96
N TYR A 55 -1.41 9.96 13.90
CA TYR A 55 -0.01 10.40 13.80
C TYR A 55 0.40 11.34 14.93
N ARG A 56 -0.54 12.20 15.41
CA ARG A 56 -0.30 13.10 16.55
C ARG A 56 -0.43 12.40 17.89
N ALA A 57 -1.31 11.39 17.98
CA ALA A 57 -1.60 10.68 19.23
C ALA A 57 -0.58 9.59 19.55
N CYS A 58 -0.01 8.94 18.54
CA CYS A 58 0.96 7.86 18.71
C CYS A 58 2.38 8.41 18.86
N ASN A 59 3.00 8.19 20.03
CA ASN A 59 4.39 8.59 20.33
C ASN A 59 5.36 7.40 20.27
N ILE A 60 5.12 6.45 19.36
CA ILE A 60 5.91 5.25 19.18
C ILE A 60 6.55 5.23 17.78
N PRO A 61 7.71 4.59 17.59
CA PRO A 61 8.43 4.58 16.32
C PRO A 61 7.80 3.59 15.31
N ILE A 62 6.67 3.97 14.76
CA ILE A 62 5.93 3.19 13.75
C ILE A 62 6.11 3.76 12.36
N THR A 63 6.04 2.88 11.37
CA THR A 63 6.09 3.24 9.97
C THR A 63 4.68 3.43 9.43
N TRP A 64 4.38 4.64 8.94
CA TRP A 64 3.08 4.92 8.36
C TRP A 64 3.07 4.76 6.84
N HIS A 65 2.10 4.03 6.33
CA HIS A 65 1.75 3.95 4.91
C HIS A 65 0.38 4.58 4.66
N PHE A 66 0.18 5.18 3.51
CA PHE A 66 -1.15 5.61 3.07
C PHE A 66 -1.67 4.63 2.03
N ILE A 67 -2.81 4.01 2.30
CA ILE A 67 -3.36 2.90 1.50
C ILE A 67 -4.75 3.16 0.93
N GLY A 68 -5.38 4.29 1.27
CA GLY A 68 -6.70 4.69 0.75
C GLY A 68 -6.59 5.63 -0.44
N THR A 69 -7.71 5.95 -1.07
CA THR A 69 -7.76 6.91 -2.18
C THR A 69 -7.27 8.29 -1.73
N LEU A 70 -6.26 8.81 -2.40
CA LEU A 70 -5.63 10.09 -2.08
C LEU A 70 -6.04 11.17 -3.07
N GLN A 71 -6.77 12.16 -2.58
CA GLN A 71 -7.09 13.36 -3.37
C GLN A 71 -5.86 14.27 -3.49
N THR A 72 -5.65 14.89 -4.66
CA THR A 72 -4.50 15.76 -4.93
C THR A 72 -4.36 16.90 -3.91
N ASN A 73 -5.47 17.56 -3.54
CA ASN A 73 -5.48 18.63 -2.54
C ASN A 73 -5.10 18.19 -1.12
N LYS A 74 -5.07 16.87 -0.85
CA LYS A 74 -4.73 16.29 0.45
C LYS A 74 -3.27 15.82 0.55
N VAL A 75 -2.55 15.69 -0.56
CA VAL A 75 -1.14 15.25 -0.60
C VAL A 75 -0.26 16.04 0.37
N LYS A 76 -0.37 17.35 0.39
CA LYS A 76 0.42 18.25 1.22
C LYS A 76 0.39 17.97 2.73
N TYR A 77 -0.65 17.28 3.21
CA TYR A 77 -0.82 17.00 4.64
C TYR A 77 -0.11 15.74 5.12
N ILE A 78 0.18 14.81 4.19
CA ILE A 78 0.74 13.49 4.54
C ILE A 78 2.15 13.26 3.98
N ILE A 79 2.56 14.02 2.96
CA ILE A 79 3.75 13.75 2.14
C ILE A 79 5.05 13.59 2.94
N ASP A 80 5.19 14.27 4.06
CA ASP A 80 6.37 14.24 4.96
C ASP A 80 6.16 13.37 6.21
N LYS A 81 5.09 12.61 6.26
CA LYS A 81 4.69 11.84 7.45
C LYS A 81 4.50 10.34 7.16
N VAL A 82 4.40 9.98 5.90
CA VAL A 82 4.26 8.58 5.48
C VAL A 82 5.52 8.13 4.77
N GLU A 83 5.89 6.86 4.93
CA GLU A 83 7.03 6.26 4.23
C GLU A 83 6.65 5.84 2.81
N LEU A 84 5.42 5.35 2.61
CA LEU A 84 4.97 4.80 1.34
C LEU A 84 3.50 5.17 1.07
N ILE A 85 3.22 5.65 -0.12
CA ILE A 85 1.85 5.85 -0.64
C ILE A 85 1.55 4.72 -1.63
N HIS A 86 0.55 3.87 -1.31
CA HIS A 86 0.20 2.71 -2.15
C HIS A 86 -0.75 3.03 -3.30
N SER A 87 -1.48 4.12 -3.20
CA SER A 87 -2.70 4.41 -3.97
C SER A 87 -2.51 5.48 -5.03
N ILE A 88 -1.37 5.49 -5.70
CA ILE A 88 -1.14 6.42 -6.82
C ILE A 88 -1.85 5.86 -8.06
N ASP A 89 -2.95 6.48 -8.44
CA ASP A 89 -3.91 5.99 -9.43
C ASP A 89 -4.05 6.87 -10.68
N SER A 90 -3.32 7.99 -10.75
CA SER A 90 -3.39 8.93 -11.87
C SER A 90 -2.11 9.74 -12.04
N LEU A 91 -1.82 10.15 -13.28
CA LEU A 91 -0.66 11.00 -13.57
C LEU A 91 -0.78 12.38 -12.90
N SER A 92 -2.00 12.89 -12.72
CA SER A 92 -2.24 14.14 -11.99
C SER A 92 -1.81 14.03 -10.52
N LEU A 93 -2.07 12.88 -9.89
CA LEU A 93 -1.64 12.62 -8.52
C LEU A 93 -0.10 12.46 -8.44
N VAL A 94 0.54 11.77 -9.40
CA VAL A 94 2.01 11.71 -9.49
C VAL A 94 2.62 13.10 -9.54
N LYS A 95 2.11 13.99 -10.41
CA LYS A 95 2.59 15.37 -10.54
C LYS A 95 2.44 16.16 -9.25
N GLU A 96 1.32 16.02 -8.54
CA GLU A 96 1.12 16.71 -7.27
C GLU A 96 2.04 16.17 -6.17
N VAL A 97 2.25 14.85 -6.10
CA VAL A 97 3.21 14.23 -5.18
C VAL A 97 4.63 14.77 -5.44
N GLN A 98 5.10 14.79 -6.69
CA GLN A 98 6.40 15.37 -7.06
C GLN A 98 6.52 16.83 -6.61
N LYS A 99 5.50 17.64 -6.89
CA LYS A 99 5.46 19.05 -6.51
C LYS A 99 5.54 19.25 -4.99
N GLN A 100 4.79 18.48 -4.22
CA GLN A 100 4.76 18.64 -2.76
C GLN A 100 6.03 18.08 -2.10
N ALA A 101 6.59 16.98 -2.62
CA ALA A 101 7.86 16.42 -2.16
C ALA A 101 9.03 17.38 -2.44
N ALA A 102 9.07 17.98 -3.63
CA ALA A 102 10.07 19.00 -3.99
C ALA A 102 9.98 20.22 -3.09
N LYS A 103 8.77 20.73 -2.80
CA LYS A 103 8.58 21.86 -1.86
C LYS A 103 9.14 21.61 -0.46
N LYS A 104 9.10 20.34 -0.02
CA LYS A 104 9.59 19.94 1.31
C LYS A 104 11.02 19.42 1.28
N ASN A 105 11.64 19.40 0.11
CA ASN A 105 12.99 18.85 -0.14
C ASN A 105 13.15 17.42 0.42
N ILE A 106 12.16 16.56 0.14
CA ILE A 106 12.16 15.16 0.52
C ILE A 106 12.02 14.27 -0.70
N THR A 107 12.35 12.99 -0.54
CA THR A 107 12.02 11.93 -1.50
C THR A 107 11.00 11.00 -0.88
N ILE A 108 9.90 10.72 -1.59
CA ILE A 108 8.81 9.85 -1.14
C ILE A 108 8.74 8.57 -1.96
N ALA A 109 8.54 7.44 -1.29
CA ALA A 109 8.25 6.18 -1.96
C ALA A 109 6.78 6.07 -2.33
N ILE A 110 6.51 5.52 -3.53
CA ILE A 110 5.16 5.28 -4.01
C ILE A 110 5.01 3.90 -4.63
N LEU A 111 3.77 3.41 -4.67
CA LEU A 111 3.33 2.32 -5.54
C LEU A 111 2.30 2.85 -6.53
N LEU A 112 2.32 2.33 -7.75
CA LEU A 112 1.28 2.60 -8.73
C LEU A 112 0.12 1.63 -8.50
N GLN A 113 -1.07 2.16 -8.26
CA GLN A 113 -2.27 1.35 -8.14
C GLN A 113 -2.74 0.96 -9.54
N VAL A 114 -2.89 -0.35 -9.78
CA VAL A 114 -3.32 -0.89 -11.08
C VAL A 114 -4.67 -1.58 -10.98
N ASN A 115 -5.55 -1.32 -11.95
CA ASN A 115 -6.86 -1.95 -12.10
C ASN A 115 -6.75 -3.18 -13.01
N ILE A 116 -6.25 -4.28 -12.46
CA ILE A 116 -6.05 -5.54 -13.22
C ILE A 116 -7.37 -6.14 -13.70
N ALA A 117 -8.43 -5.99 -12.93
CA ALA A 117 -9.72 -6.57 -13.26
C ALA A 117 -10.52 -5.79 -14.31
N ASN A 118 -10.03 -4.60 -14.73
CA ASN A 118 -10.71 -3.69 -15.65
C ASN A 118 -12.16 -3.35 -15.21
N GLU A 119 -12.38 -3.26 -13.90
CA GLU A 119 -13.68 -2.86 -13.35
C GLU A 119 -13.84 -1.34 -13.46
N ALA A 120 -14.86 -0.87 -14.19
CA ALA A 120 -15.08 0.56 -14.44
C ALA A 120 -15.28 1.41 -13.14
N THR A 121 -15.66 0.78 -12.05
CA THR A 121 -15.88 1.44 -10.75
C THR A 121 -14.63 1.48 -9.85
N LYS A 122 -13.53 0.84 -10.23
CA LYS A 122 -12.30 0.80 -9.44
C LYS A 122 -11.28 1.81 -9.92
N HIS A 123 -10.62 2.44 -8.94
CA HIS A 123 -9.46 3.29 -9.16
C HIS A 123 -8.23 2.49 -9.59
N GLY A 124 -7.32 3.13 -10.28
CA GLY A 124 -6.04 2.58 -10.70
C GLY A 124 -5.77 2.78 -12.18
N PHE A 125 -4.51 2.75 -12.54
CA PHE A 125 -4.08 2.80 -13.94
C PHE A 125 -4.49 1.52 -14.67
N ASN A 126 -4.80 1.64 -15.95
CA ASN A 126 -4.81 0.51 -16.86
C ASN A 126 -3.36 0.04 -17.11
N LYS A 127 -3.17 -1.22 -17.50
CA LYS A 127 -1.83 -1.79 -17.70
C LYS A 127 -1.04 -1.03 -18.77
N GLU A 128 -1.72 -0.56 -19.78
CA GLU A 128 -1.17 0.17 -20.93
C GLU A 128 -0.67 1.56 -20.56
N GLU A 129 -1.17 2.16 -19.48
CA GLU A 129 -0.75 3.47 -19.00
C GLU A 129 0.55 3.41 -18.19
N LEU A 130 0.86 2.26 -17.58
CA LEU A 130 1.99 2.13 -16.66
C LEU A 130 3.36 2.45 -17.31
N PRO A 131 3.67 2.02 -18.52
CA PRO A 131 4.93 2.41 -19.18
C PRO A 131 5.07 3.93 -19.31
N ILE A 132 4.01 4.63 -19.70
CA ILE A 132 4.02 6.10 -19.87
C ILE A 132 4.26 6.79 -18.50
N VAL A 133 3.62 6.28 -17.46
CA VAL A 133 3.78 6.80 -16.09
C VAL A 133 5.19 6.54 -15.57
N LEU A 134 5.76 5.36 -15.80
CA LEU A 134 7.12 5.02 -15.40
C LEU A 134 8.17 5.83 -16.15
N GLU A 135 7.97 6.10 -17.44
CA GLU A 135 8.82 6.99 -18.20
C GLU A 135 8.79 8.42 -17.61
N PHE A 136 7.63 8.94 -17.30
CA PHE A 136 7.51 10.22 -16.58
C PHE A 136 8.23 10.21 -15.22
N LEU A 137 8.11 9.12 -14.46
CA LEU A 137 8.75 8.97 -13.15
C LEU A 137 10.27 8.97 -13.20
N GLN A 138 10.91 8.57 -14.31
CA GLN A 138 12.36 8.68 -14.50
C GLN A 138 12.84 10.14 -14.47
N SER A 139 11.98 11.11 -14.81
CA SER A 139 12.27 12.54 -14.72
C SER A 139 11.99 13.15 -13.32
N CYS A 140 11.39 12.39 -12.40
CA CYS A 140 11.01 12.87 -11.08
C CYS A 140 12.16 12.67 -10.08
N SER A 141 12.70 13.75 -9.52
CA SER A 141 13.80 13.70 -8.56
C SER A 141 13.38 13.42 -7.11
N ASN A 142 12.12 13.62 -6.79
CA ASN A 142 11.60 13.55 -5.43
C ASN A 142 10.60 12.38 -5.22
N ILE A 143 10.55 11.45 -6.17
CA ILE A 143 9.73 10.24 -6.07
C ILE A 143 10.60 9.01 -6.34
N THR A 144 10.40 7.98 -5.52
CA THR A 144 10.90 6.64 -5.78
C THR A 144 9.72 5.70 -5.99
N CYS A 145 9.49 5.26 -7.23
CA CYS A 145 8.49 4.23 -7.49
C CYS A 145 9.06 2.86 -7.09
N ARG A 146 8.43 2.20 -6.11
CA ARG A 146 8.86 0.91 -5.60
C ARG A 146 8.09 -0.29 -6.14
N GLY A 147 7.05 -0.08 -6.93
CA GLY A 147 6.29 -1.20 -7.48
C GLY A 147 4.82 -0.92 -7.69
N LEU A 148 4.02 -1.97 -7.54
CA LEU A 148 2.58 -1.94 -7.82
C LEU A 148 1.75 -2.21 -6.57
N MET A 149 0.54 -1.65 -6.57
CA MET A 149 -0.53 -2.03 -5.65
C MET A 149 -1.76 -2.45 -6.46
N MET A 150 -2.44 -3.50 -6.00
CA MET A 150 -3.73 -3.88 -6.55
C MET A 150 -4.71 -4.31 -5.47
N MET A 151 -6.00 -4.22 -5.78
CA MET A 151 -7.09 -4.77 -4.99
C MET A 151 -7.85 -5.78 -5.84
N ALA A 152 -7.88 -7.04 -5.39
CA ALA A 152 -8.63 -8.08 -6.07
C ALA A 152 -10.15 -7.79 -6.03
N PRO A 153 -10.92 -8.30 -7.00
CA PRO A 153 -12.37 -8.33 -6.91
C PRO A 153 -12.87 -9.05 -5.66
N TYR A 154 -14.01 -8.62 -5.13
CA TYR A 154 -14.64 -9.33 -4.01
C TYR A 154 -15.38 -10.57 -4.52
N ILE A 155 -14.63 -11.65 -4.64
CA ILE A 155 -15.08 -12.95 -5.17
C ILE A 155 -14.56 -14.08 -4.25
N GLU A 156 -14.88 -15.33 -4.57
CA GLU A 156 -14.30 -16.48 -3.92
C GLU A 156 -12.76 -16.37 -3.90
N LYS A 157 -12.14 -16.59 -2.74
CA LYS A 157 -10.73 -16.28 -2.51
C LYS A 157 -9.77 -16.96 -3.50
N GLU A 158 -9.99 -18.22 -3.86
CA GLU A 158 -9.12 -18.91 -4.82
C GLU A 158 -9.22 -18.31 -6.23
N LYS A 159 -10.36 -17.77 -6.61
CA LYS A 159 -10.53 -17.05 -7.88
C LYS A 159 -9.76 -15.74 -7.95
N THR A 160 -9.28 -15.21 -6.81
CA THR A 160 -8.43 -14.01 -6.81
C THR A 160 -7.01 -14.31 -7.30
N ARG A 161 -6.55 -15.56 -7.22
CA ARG A 161 -5.20 -16.00 -7.60
C ARG A 161 -4.78 -15.53 -9.00
N LYS A 162 -5.65 -15.62 -9.97
CA LYS A 162 -5.35 -15.17 -11.34
C LYS A 162 -4.96 -13.70 -11.41
N TYR A 163 -5.59 -12.84 -10.62
CA TYR A 163 -5.31 -11.40 -10.60
C TYR A 163 -3.97 -11.11 -9.90
N PHE A 164 -3.65 -11.82 -8.83
CA PHE A 164 -2.36 -11.70 -8.16
C PHE A 164 -1.22 -12.16 -9.06
N LYS A 165 -1.37 -13.32 -9.71
CA LYS A 165 -0.41 -13.84 -10.68
C LYS A 165 -0.19 -12.87 -11.84
N GLU A 166 -1.26 -12.33 -12.39
CA GLU A 166 -1.19 -11.35 -13.49
C GLU A 166 -0.47 -10.07 -13.05
N THR A 167 -0.74 -9.59 -11.83
CA THR A 167 -0.04 -8.41 -11.29
C THR A 167 1.45 -8.68 -11.11
N LYS A 168 1.83 -9.88 -10.65
CA LYS A 168 3.24 -10.29 -10.55
C LYS A 168 3.92 -10.32 -11.90
N GLN A 169 3.28 -10.91 -12.90
CA GLN A 169 3.81 -10.97 -14.27
C GLN A 169 3.98 -9.56 -14.86
N LEU A 170 3.02 -8.67 -14.60
CA LEU A 170 3.10 -7.27 -15.02
C LEU A 170 4.30 -6.57 -14.35
N LEU A 171 4.49 -6.73 -13.04
CA LEU A 171 5.65 -6.16 -12.33
C LEU A 171 6.97 -6.63 -12.95
N GLU A 172 7.14 -7.92 -13.23
CA GLU A 172 8.38 -8.46 -13.82
C GLU A 172 8.62 -7.93 -15.24
N LYS A 173 7.56 -7.79 -16.04
CA LYS A 173 7.65 -7.14 -17.35
C LYS A 173 8.11 -5.69 -17.23
N LEU A 174 7.56 -4.93 -16.28
CA LEU A 174 7.93 -3.52 -16.06
C LEU A 174 9.37 -3.39 -15.54
N LYS A 175 9.86 -4.30 -14.70
CA LYS A 175 11.27 -4.35 -14.28
C LYS A 175 12.21 -4.49 -15.46
N THR A 176 11.86 -5.35 -16.42
CA THR A 176 12.67 -5.55 -17.62
C THR A 176 12.69 -4.31 -18.51
N LEU A 177 11.57 -3.61 -18.62
CA LEU A 177 11.45 -2.38 -19.43
C LEU A 177 12.11 -1.16 -18.76
N PHE A 178 12.09 -1.11 -17.43
CA PHE A 178 12.58 0.03 -16.63
C PHE A 178 13.58 -0.41 -15.56
N PRO A 179 14.75 -0.92 -15.95
CA PRO A 179 15.71 -1.53 -15.00
C PRO A 179 16.32 -0.54 -14.00
N THR A 180 16.22 0.75 -14.26
CA THR A 180 16.69 1.82 -13.35
C THR A 180 15.69 2.17 -12.26
N ILE A 181 14.43 1.77 -12.38
CA ILE A 181 13.40 2.00 -11.36
C ILE A 181 13.34 0.80 -10.42
N PRO A 182 13.48 0.99 -9.09
CA PRO A 182 13.53 -0.10 -8.11
C PRO A 182 12.16 -0.72 -7.82
N LEU A 183 11.56 -1.40 -8.80
CA LEU A 183 10.24 -2.02 -8.69
C LEU A 183 10.31 -3.32 -7.87
N THR A 184 10.48 -3.19 -6.55
CA THR A 184 10.69 -4.33 -5.63
C THR A 184 9.44 -4.75 -4.88
N GLU A 185 8.45 -3.86 -4.77
CA GLU A 185 7.29 -4.08 -3.91
C GLU A 185 6.03 -4.47 -4.70
N LEU A 186 5.29 -5.39 -4.12
CA LEU A 186 4.00 -5.82 -4.62
C LEU A 186 2.98 -5.84 -3.48
N SER A 187 2.19 -4.77 -3.38
CA SER A 187 1.16 -4.62 -2.35
C SER A 187 -0.15 -5.20 -2.84
N MET A 188 -0.47 -6.41 -2.39
CA MET A 188 -1.70 -7.11 -2.74
C MET A 188 -2.07 -8.11 -1.65
N GLY A 189 -3.36 -8.48 -1.58
CA GLY A 189 -3.91 -9.32 -0.52
C GLY A 189 -4.40 -8.54 0.69
N MET A 190 -5.57 -8.92 1.16
CA MET A 190 -6.26 -8.39 2.33
C MET A 190 -6.70 -9.52 3.26
N SER A 191 -7.45 -9.24 4.31
CA SER A 191 -7.85 -10.21 5.34
C SER A 191 -8.41 -11.54 4.80
N ASN A 192 -9.06 -11.53 3.64
CA ASN A 192 -9.70 -12.72 3.07
C ASN A 192 -8.80 -13.55 2.15
N ASP A 193 -7.79 -12.93 1.53
CA ASP A 193 -7.05 -13.51 0.41
C ASP A 193 -5.52 -13.34 0.51
N TYR A 194 -5.00 -12.80 1.64
CA TYR A 194 -3.56 -12.52 1.80
C TYR A 194 -2.67 -13.76 1.63
N GLN A 195 -3.14 -14.93 2.03
CA GLN A 195 -2.37 -16.19 1.90
C GLN A 195 -2.11 -16.50 0.42
N ILE A 196 -3.15 -16.42 -0.42
CA ILE A 196 -3.03 -16.63 -1.87
C ILE A 196 -2.14 -15.53 -2.49
N ALA A 197 -2.30 -14.28 -2.03
CA ALA A 197 -1.45 -13.19 -2.51
C ALA A 197 0.04 -13.43 -2.22
N ILE A 198 0.38 -14.00 -1.05
CA ILE A 198 1.76 -14.34 -0.68
C ILE A 198 2.30 -15.47 -1.58
N GLU A 199 1.51 -16.51 -1.82
CA GLU A 199 1.86 -17.61 -2.74
C GLU A 199 2.17 -17.06 -4.15
N GLU A 200 1.48 -16.02 -4.57
CA GLU A 200 1.69 -15.35 -5.87
C GLU A 200 2.72 -14.20 -5.80
N GLY A 201 3.43 -14.04 -4.69
CA GLY A 201 4.59 -13.17 -4.56
C GLY A 201 4.31 -11.77 -4.03
N ALA A 202 3.25 -11.56 -3.24
CA ALA A 202 3.06 -10.32 -2.49
C ALA A 202 4.25 -10.05 -1.57
N THR A 203 4.73 -8.80 -1.52
CA THR A 203 5.75 -8.37 -0.56
C THR A 203 5.13 -7.61 0.62
N LEU A 204 3.96 -7.01 0.38
CA LEU A 204 3.17 -6.27 1.36
C LEU A 204 1.73 -6.79 1.33
N VAL A 205 1.20 -7.20 2.48
CA VAL A 205 -0.21 -7.58 2.66
C VAL A 205 -0.92 -6.59 3.59
N ARG A 206 -2.13 -6.17 3.24
CA ARG A 206 -2.90 -5.15 3.98
C ARG A 206 -4.01 -5.82 4.78
N ILE A 207 -3.78 -6.06 6.05
CA ILE A 207 -4.71 -6.81 6.90
C ILE A 207 -5.32 -5.87 7.96
N GLY A 208 -6.63 -5.90 8.09
CA GLY A 208 -7.39 -5.18 9.11
C GLY A 208 -8.24 -6.12 9.95
N SER A 209 -9.43 -6.47 9.48
CA SER A 209 -10.42 -7.25 10.25
C SER A 209 -9.90 -8.59 10.79
N ALA A 210 -8.96 -9.25 10.11
CA ALA A 210 -8.40 -10.51 10.57
C ALA A 210 -7.51 -10.38 11.84
N LEU A 211 -7.13 -9.17 12.24
CA LEU A 211 -6.35 -8.91 13.45
C LEU A 211 -7.23 -8.82 14.71
N PHE A 212 -8.55 -8.81 14.57
CA PHE A 212 -9.51 -8.60 15.65
C PHE A 212 -10.42 -9.80 15.84
N ASP A 213 -10.99 -9.90 17.06
CA ASP A 213 -12.06 -10.86 17.34
C ASP A 213 -13.31 -10.47 16.54
N GLN A 214 -13.98 -11.49 15.98
CA GLN A 214 -15.25 -11.35 15.26
C GLN A 214 -16.41 -11.31 16.23
#